data_434786a67ecf6c043f5e0036d93b0cc4
#
_entry.id   434786a67ecf6c043f5e0036d93b0cc4
#
_cell.length_a   1.000
_cell.length_b   1.000
_cell.length_c   1.000
_cell.angle_alpha   90.00
_cell.angle_beta   90.00
_cell.angle_gamma   90.00
#
_symmetry.space_group_name_H-M   'P 1'
#
loop_
_entity.id
_entity.type
_entity.pdbx_description
1 polymer ?
#
loop_
_entity_poly.entity_id
_entity_poly.type
_entity_poly.pdbx_seq_one_letter_code
_entity_poly.pdbx_strand_id
1 'polypeptide(L)'
;TEPLTEESRGLPLEMLKFSSIHSNPPGKYTGQPALVMAEYGKGTAVWCALPIEKPDREQHAEIFARIMNRLCENRFAFEAAAPECVECILFDAPEHHAKVMGLINLQEGFHTQPVYDFDVSIACEAKPTRVYRLPDETPLDFEWRDGKAAVHFDKLHHYAMYVVEF
;
A
#
# COMPACT_ATOMS: atom_id res chain seq x y z
N THR A 1 -1.09 -19.62 -6.56
CA THR A 1 -0.62 -20.05 -5.21
C THR A 1 0.00 -21.40 -5.35
N GLU A 2 1.30 -21.51 -5.14
CA GLU A 2 1.95 -22.82 -5.10
C GLU A 2 1.49 -23.58 -3.87
N PRO A 3 1.16 -24.88 -4.00
CA PRO A 3 0.83 -25.67 -2.84
C PRO A 3 2.06 -25.86 -1.95
N LEU A 4 1.85 -25.80 -0.64
CA LEU A 4 2.88 -26.11 0.32
C LEU A 4 3.22 -27.61 0.20
N THR A 5 4.48 -27.94 -0.08
CA THR A 5 4.93 -29.31 -0.21
C THR A 5 5.68 -29.77 1.04
N GLU A 6 5.82 -31.09 1.25
CA GLU A 6 6.57 -31.60 2.38
C GLU A 6 8.05 -31.22 2.29
N GLU A 7 8.59 -31.20 1.09
CA GLU A 7 10.00 -30.88 0.82
C GLU A 7 10.29 -29.38 1.05
N SER A 8 9.30 -28.51 0.95
CA SER A 8 9.47 -27.08 1.24
C SER A 8 9.47 -26.77 2.74
N ARG A 9 9.08 -27.73 3.60
CA ARG A 9 9.15 -27.58 5.04
C ARG A 9 10.60 -27.64 5.52
N GLY A 10 11.02 -26.60 6.23
CA GLY A 10 12.38 -26.51 6.76
C GLY A 10 13.42 -25.94 5.80
N LEU A 11 13.04 -25.58 4.58
CA LEU A 11 13.90 -24.83 3.69
C LEU A 11 13.98 -23.35 4.14
N PRO A 12 15.13 -22.70 3.93
CA PRO A 12 15.23 -21.25 4.11
C PRO A 12 14.18 -20.53 3.27
N LEU A 13 13.64 -19.42 3.80
CA LEU A 13 12.61 -18.62 3.13
C LEU A 13 13.02 -18.17 1.73
N GLU A 14 14.31 -17.95 1.51
CA GLU A 14 14.85 -17.59 0.20
C GLU A 14 14.67 -18.70 -0.86
N MET A 15 14.60 -19.94 -0.42
CA MET A 15 14.41 -21.11 -1.29
C MET A 15 12.94 -21.42 -1.56
N LEU A 16 12.02 -20.85 -0.76
CA LEU A 16 10.58 -21.08 -0.90
C LEU A 16 9.93 -20.17 -1.96
N LYS A 17 10.72 -19.48 -2.76
CA LYS A 17 10.20 -18.43 -3.66
C LYS A 17 9.30 -19.02 -4.75
N PHE A 18 9.74 -20.07 -5.46
CA PHE A 18 8.93 -20.69 -6.53
C PHE A 18 9.50 -22.03 -6.99
N SER A 19 8.62 -22.94 -7.40
CA SER A 19 8.99 -24.05 -8.26
C SER A 19 9.13 -23.56 -9.70
N SER A 20 10.29 -23.72 -10.28
CA SER A 20 10.56 -23.48 -11.69
C SER A 20 11.32 -24.66 -12.26
N ILE A 21 11.52 -24.70 -13.57
CA ILE A 21 12.35 -25.73 -14.22
C ILE A 21 13.81 -25.72 -13.72
N HIS A 22 14.24 -24.65 -13.07
CA HIS A 22 15.60 -24.46 -12.53
C HIS A 22 15.66 -24.57 -11.00
N SER A 23 14.53 -24.86 -10.35
CA SER A 23 14.44 -25.11 -8.91
C SER A 23 14.09 -26.55 -8.62
N ASN A 24 14.12 -26.94 -7.36
CA ASN A 24 13.69 -28.28 -6.95
C ASN A 24 12.27 -28.56 -7.46
N PRO A 25 12.00 -29.77 -7.93
CA PRO A 25 10.67 -30.14 -8.37
C PRO A 25 9.68 -29.97 -7.21
N PRO A 26 8.42 -29.64 -7.50
CA PRO A 26 7.39 -29.57 -6.48
C PRO A 26 7.26 -30.93 -5.82
N GLY A 27 7.27 -30.96 -4.49
CA GLY A 27 7.09 -32.17 -3.72
C GLY A 27 5.65 -32.71 -3.76
N LYS A 28 5.34 -33.63 -2.89
CA LYS A 28 3.98 -34.17 -2.81
C LYS A 28 2.99 -33.14 -2.25
N TYR A 29 1.84 -33.08 -2.90
CA TYR A 29 0.74 -32.24 -2.40
C TYR A 29 0.30 -32.70 -1.02
N THR A 30 0.35 -31.82 -0.03
CA THR A 30 0.02 -32.15 1.36
C THR A 30 -1.47 -32.02 1.69
N GLY A 31 -2.25 -31.38 0.82
CA GLY A 31 -3.65 -31.05 1.07
C GLY A 31 -3.87 -29.94 2.11
N GLN A 32 -2.80 -29.39 2.66
CA GLN A 32 -2.91 -28.30 3.64
C GLN A 32 -3.05 -26.94 2.94
N PRO A 33 -3.92 -26.05 3.49
CA PRO A 33 -4.08 -24.73 2.91
C PRO A 33 -2.83 -23.87 3.16
N ALA A 34 -2.39 -23.16 2.13
CA ALA A 34 -1.31 -22.17 2.24
C ALA A 34 -1.76 -20.83 2.81
N LEU A 35 -3.06 -20.55 2.71
CA LEU A 35 -3.68 -19.34 3.24
C LEU A 35 -5.00 -19.72 3.93
N VAL A 36 -5.17 -19.25 5.16
CA VAL A 36 -6.37 -19.48 5.97
C VAL A 36 -6.89 -18.14 6.47
N MET A 37 -8.20 -17.97 6.39
CA MET A 37 -8.91 -16.82 6.97
C MET A 37 -9.91 -17.36 7.98
N ALA A 38 -9.94 -16.79 9.18
CA ALA A 38 -10.85 -17.17 10.24
C ALA A 38 -11.34 -15.95 11.02
N GLU A 39 -12.56 -16.02 11.52
CA GLU A 39 -13.06 -15.05 12.48
C GLU A 39 -12.40 -15.28 13.84
N TYR A 40 -11.95 -14.19 14.48
CA TYR A 40 -11.37 -14.23 15.81
C TYR A 40 -11.87 -13.04 16.63
N GLY A 41 -12.65 -13.32 17.67
CA GLY A 41 -13.31 -12.28 18.46
C GLY A 41 -14.25 -11.42 17.61
N LYS A 42 -13.97 -10.11 17.54
CA LYS A 42 -14.73 -9.15 16.71
C LYS A 42 -14.06 -8.84 15.37
N GLY A 43 -12.99 -9.54 15.05
CA GLY A 43 -12.22 -9.28 13.86
C GLY A 43 -11.95 -10.54 13.04
N THR A 44 -11.16 -10.38 12.01
CA THR A 44 -10.73 -11.44 11.11
C THR A 44 -9.22 -11.61 11.17
N ALA A 45 -8.76 -12.86 11.28
CA ALA A 45 -7.35 -13.21 11.21
C ALA A 45 -7.07 -13.92 9.89
N VAL A 46 -5.97 -13.55 9.26
CA VAL A 46 -5.44 -14.24 8.08
C VAL A 46 -4.06 -14.79 8.41
N TRP A 47 -3.88 -16.07 8.12
CA TRP A 47 -2.58 -16.72 8.21
C TRP A 47 -2.15 -17.17 6.81
N CYS A 48 -0.92 -16.86 6.44
CA CYS A 48 -0.32 -17.28 5.19
C CYS A 48 1.00 -18.01 5.48
N ALA A 49 1.19 -19.18 4.88
CA ALA A 49 2.40 -19.97 5.03
C ALA A 49 3.57 -19.42 4.20
N LEU A 50 3.32 -18.51 3.27
CA LEU A 50 4.30 -17.93 2.36
C LEU A 50 4.49 -16.44 2.66
N PRO A 51 5.69 -15.89 2.52
CA PRO A 51 5.98 -14.48 2.75
C PRO A 51 5.53 -13.63 1.55
N ILE A 52 4.22 -13.59 1.31
CA ILE A 52 3.62 -12.86 0.17
C ILE A 52 3.74 -11.33 0.30
N GLU A 53 4.09 -10.83 1.50
CA GLU A 53 4.38 -9.43 1.77
C GLU A 53 5.75 -8.97 1.21
N LYS A 54 6.59 -9.92 0.78
CA LYS A 54 7.87 -9.63 0.10
C LYS A 54 7.68 -9.76 -1.41
N PRO A 55 7.23 -8.71 -2.08
CA PRO A 55 6.86 -8.81 -3.48
C PRO A 55 8.09 -8.81 -4.39
N ASP A 56 8.69 -9.98 -4.59
CA ASP A 56 9.59 -10.18 -5.73
C ASP A 56 8.80 -10.27 -7.04
N ARG A 57 7.46 -10.39 -6.94
CA ARG A 57 6.57 -10.65 -8.07
C ARG A 57 5.23 -9.96 -7.90
N GLU A 58 4.78 -9.41 -8.99
CA GLU A 58 3.50 -8.73 -9.11
C GLU A 58 2.31 -9.55 -8.56
N GLN A 59 2.30 -10.87 -8.83
CA GLN A 59 1.23 -11.76 -8.33
C GLN A 59 1.16 -11.85 -6.81
N HIS A 60 2.29 -11.75 -6.10
CA HIS A 60 2.30 -11.73 -4.64
C HIS A 60 1.76 -10.41 -4.11
N ALA A 61 2.18 -9.28 -4.70
CA ALA A 61 1.66 -7.97 -4.37
C ALA A 61 0.14 -7.91 -4.57
N GLU A 62 -0.35 -8.47 -5.68
CA GLU A 62 -1.78 -8.53 -5.97
C GLU A 62 -2.56 -9.37 -4.93
N ILE A 63 -2.05 -10.56 -4.56
CA ILE A 63 -2.68 -11.40 -3.52
C ILE A 63 -2.69 -10.67 -2.18
N PHE A 64 -1.57 -10.06 -1.80
CA PHE A 64 -1.47 -9.28 -0.55
C PHE A 64 -2.46 -8.12 -0.53
N ALA A 65 -2.53 -7.34 -1.61
CA ALA A 65 -3.47 -6.23 -1.75
C ALA A 65 -4.94 -6.70 -1.64
N ARG A 66 -5.30 -7.82 -2.26
CA ARG A 66 -6.66 -8.41 -2.16
C ARG A 66 -6.99 -8.83 -0.72
N ILE A 67 -6.02 -9.38 0.02
CA ILE A 67 -6.21 -9.73 1.43
C ILE A 67 -6.43 -8.46 2.26
N MET A 68 -5.61 -7.42 2.06
CA MET A 68 -5.73 -6.16 2.77
C MET A 68 -7.07 -5.47 2.46
N ASN A 69 -7.46 -5.40 1.19
CA ASN A 69 -8.77 -4.86 0.79
C ASN A 69 -9.92 -5.55 1.48
N ARG A 70 -9.86 -6.88 1.60
CA ARG A 70 -10.89 -7.65 2.29
C ARG A 70 -10.91 -7.40 3.81
N LEU A 71 -9.74 -7.36 4.45
CA LEU A 71 -9.62 -7.12 5.89
C LEU A 71 -10.06 -5.70 6.27
N CYS A 72 -9.71 -4.73 5.47
CA CYS A 72 -10.05 -3.31 5.66
C CYS A 72 -11.43 -2.94 5.08
N GLU A 73 -12.15 -3.87 4.45
CA GLU A 73 -13.41 -3.61 3.75
C GLU A 73 -13.31 -2.44 2.76
N ASN A 74 -12.17 -2.30 2.10
CA ASN A 74 -11.81 -1.18 1.23
C ASN A 74 -11.83 0.21 1.92
N ARG A 75 -11.76 0.25 3.24
CA ARG A 75 -11.71 1.48 4.04
C ARG A 75 -10.26 1.82 4.39
N PHE A 76 -9.61 2.56 3.54
CA PHE A 76 -8.26 3.07 3.76
C PHE A 76 -8.28 4.54 4.13
N ALA A 77 -7.32 4.98 4.96
CA ALA A 77 -7.18 6.37 5.33
C ALA A 77 -6.79 7.24 4.13
N PHE A 78 -6.10 6.67 3.16
CA PHE A 78 -5.79 7.30 1.88
C PHE A 78 -5.60 6.25 0.79
N GLU A 79 -5.64 6.71 -0.46
CA GLU A 79 -5.30 5.96 -1.67
C GLU A 79 -4.41 6.82 -2.56
N ALA A 80 -3.39 6.24 -3.17
CA ALA A 80 -2.51 6.94 -4.09
C ALA A 80 -2.40 6.17 -5.41
N ALA A 81 -2.68 6.84 -6.52
CA ALA A 81 -2.45 6.33 -7.86
C ALA A 81 -1.07 6.77 -8.36
N ALA A 82 -0.03 6.48 -7.56
CA ALA A 82 1.33 6.91 -7.79
C ALA A 82 2.25 5.71 -8.09
N PRO A 83 3.40 5.92 -8.77
CA PRO A 83 4.42 4.89 -8.93
C PRO A 83 4.96 4.39 -7.57
N GLU A 84 5.46 3.15 -7.53
CA GLU A 84 5.96 2.48 -6.32
C GLU A 84 7.08 3.25 -5.59
N CYS A 85 7.80 4.11 -6.29
CA CYS A 85 8.84 4.95 -5.70
C CYS A 85 8.29 6.12 -4.88
N VAL A 86 6.97 6.36 -4.88
CA VAL A 86 6.35 7.41 -4.07
C VAL A 86 5.85 6.82 -2.76
N GLU A 87 6.55 7.15 -1.68
CA GLU A 87 6.10 6.84 -0.32
C GLU A 87 5.12 7.91 0.16
N CYS A 88 3.99 7.47 0.70
CA CYS A 88 2.93 8.32 1.22
C CYS A 88 2.80 8.12 2.73
N ILE A 89 2.83 9.21 3.49
CA ILE A 89 2.72 9.18 4.96
C ILE A 89 1.62 10.16 5.39
N LEU A 90 0.57 9.63 6.04
CA LEU A 90 -0.54 10.45 6.55
C LEU A 90 -0.45 10.61 8.06
N PHE A 91 -0.53 11.85 8.51
CA PHE A 91 -0.62 12.22 9.93
C PHE A 91 -1.97 12.87 10.23
N ASP A 92 -2.56 12.51 11.36
CA ASP A 92 -3.68 13.24 11.94
C ASP A 92 -3.15 14.35 12.85
N ALA A 93 -3.67 15.57 12.69
CA ALA A 93 -3.39 16.73 13.52
C ALA A 93 -4.71 17.27 14.14
N PRO A 94 -5.29 16.54 15.10
CA PRO A 94 -6.63 16.83 15.62
C PRO A 94 -6.71 18.19 16.32
N GLU A 95 -5.64 18.65 16.95
CA GLU A 95 -5.56 19.99 17.58
C GLU A 95 -5.64 21.13 16.56
N HIS A 96 -5.35 20.85 15.29
CA HIS A 96 -5.43 21.81 14.18
C HIS A 96 -6.63 21.55 13.27
N HIS A 97 -7.50 20.59 13.61
CA HIS A 97 -8.59 20.14 12.74
C HIS A 97 -8.11 19.82 11.32
N ALA A 98 -7.00 19.12 11.21
CA ALA A 98 -6.33 18.90 9.94
C ALA A 98 -5.71 17.48 9.83
N LYS A 99 -5.46 17.09 8.59
CA LYS A 99 -4.58 15.98 8.24
C LYS A 99 -3.40 16.50 7.44
N VAL A 100 -2.23 15.90 7.62
CA VAL A 100 -1.02 16.26 6.89
C VAL A 100 -0.54 15.05 6.09
N MET A 101 -0.43 15.20 4.78
CA MET A 101 0.10 14.18 3.89
C MET A 101 1.52 14.55 3.47
N GLY A 102 2.45 13.66 3.72
CA GLY A 102 3.80 13.69 3.19
C GLY A 102 3.94 12.76 1.99
N LEU A 103 4.56 13.24 0.92
CA LEU A 103 4.90 12.48 -0.28
C LEU A 103 6.40 12.53 -0.47
N ILE A 104 7.04 11.39 -0.59
CA ILE A 104 8.49 11.28 -0.76
C ILE A 104 8.77 10.45 -2.01
N ASN A 105 9.57 10.99 -2.93
CA ASN A 105 10.02 10.28 -4.11
C ASN A 105 11.34 9.55 -3.77
N LEU A 106 11.23 8.27 -3.43
CA LEU A 106 12.33 7.40 -3.05
C LEU A 106 12.78 6.55 -4.24
N GLN A 107 13.70 7.07 -5.02
CA GLN A 107 14.34 6.31 -6.08
C GLN A 107 15.76 5.93 -5.69
N GLU A 108 16.09 4.65 -5.87
CA GLU A 108 17.48 4.19 -5.74
C GLU A 108 18.30 4.68 -6.95
N GLY A 109 19.39 5.36 -6.69
CA GLY A 109 20.30 5.84 -7.73
C GLY A 109 20.80 7.26 -7.53
N PHE A 110 21.70 7.72 -8.43
CA PHE A 110 22.39 9.00 -8.28
C PHE A 110 21.55 10.23 -8.63
N HIS A 111 20.48 10.06 -9.41
CA HIS A 111 19.64 11.17 -9.85
C HIS A 111 18.18 10.78 -9.73
N THR A 112 17.52 11.31 -8.72
CA THR A 112 16.08 11.18 -8.56
C THR A 112 15.36 11.87 -9.71
N GLN A 113 14.61 11.11 -10.50
CA GLN A 113 13.78 11.66 -11.57
C GLN A 113 12.45 12.13 -11.00
N PRO A 114 11.89 13.25 -11.44
CA PRO A 114 10.57 13.66 -11.01
C PRO A 114 9.50 12.63 -11.40
N VAL A 115 8.53 12.44 -10.53
CA VAL A 115 7.30 11.71 -10.81
C VAL A 115 6.23 12.70 -11.27
N TYR A 116 5.46 12.34 -12.28
CA TYR A 116 4.46 13.20 -12.90
C TYR A 116 3.09 12.56 -12.88
N ASP A 117 2.06 13.39 -12.89
CA ASP A 117 0.70 13.05 -13.29
C ASP A 117 0.10 11.90 -12.44
N PHE A 118 -0.11 12.15 -11.15
CA PHE A 118 -0.70 11.17 -10.24
C PHE A 118 -1.65 11.82 -9.22
N ASP A 119 -2.56 11.02 -8.69
CA ASP A 119 -3.57 11.44 -7.73
C ASP A 119 -3.36 10.83 -6.36
N VAL A 120 -3.67 11.59 -5.31
CA VAL A 120 -3.76 11.11 -3.94
C VAL A 120 -5.10 11.51 -3.34
N SER A 121 -5.81 10.54 -2.79
CA SER A 121 -7.13 10.74 -2.16
C SER A 121 -7.05 10.43 -0.67
N ILE A 122 -7.48 11.34 0.18
CA ILE A 122 -7.51 11.19 1.63
C ILE A 122 -8.96 11.04 2.09
N ALA A 123 -9.23 10.00 2.89
CA ALA A 123 -10.52 9.81 3.52
C ALA A 123 -10.74 10.88 4.62
N CYS A 124 -11.89 11.54 4.55
CA CYS A 124 -12.26 12.61 5.45
C CYS A 124 -13.70 12.44 5.93
N GLU A 125 -13.98 12.78 7.20
CA GLU A 125 -15.34 12.71 7.76
C GLU A 125 -16.25 13.85 7.25
N ALA A 126 -15.65 14.98 6.88
CA ALA A 126 -16.33 16.14 6.35
C ALA A 126 -15.58 16.70 5.13
N LYS A 127 -16.27 17.53 4.33
CA LYS A 127 -15.63 18.25 3.23
C LYS A 127 -14.58 19.20 3.78
N PRO A 128 -13.32 19.14 3.31
CA PRO A 128 -12.29 20.09 3.71
C PRO A 128 -12.69 21.54 3.40
N THR A 129 -12.29 22.45 4.27
CA THR A 129 -12.44 23.89 4.06
C THR A 129 -11.34 24.42 3.13
N ARG A 130 -10.14 23.80 3.24
CA ARG A 130 -8.96 24.24 2.49
C ARG A 130 -7.99 23.06 2.33
N VAL A 131 -7.30 23.00 1.18
CA VAL A 131 -6.12 22.16 0.97
C VAL A 131 -4.98 23.05 0.49
N TYR A 132 -3.79 22.90 1.07
CA TYR A 132 -2.64 23.75 0.73
C TYR A 132 -1.31 23.01 0.94
N ARG A 133 -0.31 23.42 0.18
CA ARG A 133 1.04 22.87 0.25
C ARG A 133 1.89 23.62 1.28
N LEU A 134 2.73 22.89 2.00
CA LEU A 134 3.74 23.47 2.88
C LEU A 134 5.09 23.60 2.16
N PRO A 135 5.96 24.56 2.59
CA PRO A 135 5.79 25.48 3.71
C PRO A 135 5.09 26.83 3.33
N ASP A 136 4.88 27.07 2.06
CA ASP A 136 4.44 28.36 1.49
C ASP A 136 2.93 28.57 1.54
N GLU A 137 2.16 27.61 2.05
CA GLU A 137 0.70 27.58 2.12
C GLU A 137 0.00 27.84 0.78
N THR A 138 0.67 27.45 -0.32
CA THR A 138 0.08 27.56 -1.65
C THR A 138 -1.18 26.71 -1.74
N PRO A 139 -2.35 27.29 -2.07
CA PRO A 139 -3.58 26.54 -2.22
C PRO A 139 -3.44 25.45 -3.28
N LEU A 140 -4.05 24.30 -3.01
CA LEU A 140 -4.16 23.18 -3.95
C LEU A 140 -5.63 22.97 -4.29
N ASP A 141 -5.92 22.80 -5.55
CA ASP A 141 -7.24 22.36 -6.00
C ASP A 141 -7.48 20.91 -5.58
N PHE A 142 -8.69 20.61 -5.15
CA PHE A 142 -9.08 19.28 -4.77
C PHE A 142 -10.52 18.97 -5.19
N GLU A 143 -10.76 17.72 -5.49
CA GLU A 143 -12.10 17.20 -5.69
C GLU A 143 -12.60 16.54 -4.40
N TRP A 144 -13.85 16.89 -4.01
CA TRP A 144 -14.52 16.23 -2.89
C TRP A 144 -15.60 15.29 -3.40
N ARG A 145 -15.37 14.00 -3.24
CA ARG A 145 -16.30 12.97 -3.68
C ARG A 145 -16.23 11.74 -2.77
N ASP A 146 -17.39 11.16 -2.46
CA ASP A 146 -17.54 9.89 -1.72
C ASP A 146 -16.75 9.84 -0.40
N GLY A 147 -16.70 10.98 0.34
CA GLY A 147 -15.98 11.06 1.61
C GLY A 147 -14.45 11.15 1.46
N LYS A 148 -13.96 11.48 0.27
CA LYS A 148 -12.53 11.64 0.00
C LYS A 148 -12.22 13.00 -0.59
N ALA A 149 -11.08 13.57 -0.20
CA ALA A 149 -10.48 14.72 -0.84
C ALA A 149 -9.35 14.23 -1.76
N ALA A 150 -9.53 14.38 -3.07
CA ALA A 150 -8.55 13.99 -4.07
C ALA A 150 -7.77 15.21 -4.55
N VAL A 151 -6.44 15.10 -4.54
CA VAL A 151 -5.50 16.12 -5.00
C VAL A 151 -4.69 15.53 -6.16
N HIS A 152 -4.63 16.27 -7.26
CA HIS A 152 -3.80 15.95 -8.40
C HIS A 152 -2.42 16.58 -8.29
N PHE A 153 -1.38 15.84 -8.64
CA PHE A 153 0.00 16.30 -8.66
C PHE A 153 0.58 16.21 -10.06
N ASP A 154 0.77 17.36 -10.70
CA ASP A 154 1.44 17.43 -12.00
C ASP A 154 2.88 16.95 -11.90
N LYS A 155 3.55 17.18 -10.74
CA LYS A 155 4.97 16.87 -10.56
C LYS A 155 5.36 16.77 -9.09
N LEU A 156 6.07 15.69 -8.75
CA LEU A 156 6.79 15.53 -7.49
C LEU A 156 8.29 15.37 -7.76
N HIS A 157 9.11 16.31 -7.28
CA HIS A 157 10.57 16.22 -7.41
C HIS A 157 11.16 15.27 -6.38
N HIS A 158 11.37 15.75 -5.15
CA HIS A 158 11.92 14.95 -4.05
C HIS A 158 10.88 14.67 -2.99
N TYR A 159 10.19 15.69 -2.53
CA TYR A 159 9.11 15.57 -1.56
C TYR A 159 8.09 16.71 -1.71
N ALA A 160 6.92 16.47 -1.20
CA ALA A 160 5.88 17.48 -0.98
C ALA A 160 5.16 17.18 0.34
N MET A 161 4.72 18.22 1.01
CA MET A 161 3.79 18.11 2.13
C MET A 161 2.59 18.99 1.88
N TYR A 162 1.41 18.49 2.19
CA TYR A 162 0.20 19.29 2.11
C TYR A 162 -0.74 19.00 3.28
N VAL A 163 -1.54 20.01 3.59
CA VAL A 163 -2.49 20.01 4.69
C VAL A 163 -3.90 19.98 4.13
N VAL A 164 -4.73 19.12 4.71
CA VAL A 164 -6.18 19.06 4.48
C VAL A 164 -6.84 19.54 5.75
N GLU A 165 -7.45 20.72 5.72
CA GLU A 165 -8.01 21.44 6.86
C GLU A 165 -9.54 21.38 6.85
N PHE A 166 -10.17 21.19 8.04
CA PHE A 166 -11.61 21.00 8.21
C PHE A 166 -12.30 22.15 8.92
#